data_a9b0cb5df54fcaec796e913f793a5694
#
_entry.id   a9b0cb5df54fcaec796e913f793a5694
#
_cell.length_a   1.000
_cell.length_b   1.000
_cell.length_c   1.000
_cell.angle_alpha   90.00
_cell.angle_beta   90.00
_cell.angle_gamma   90.00
#
_symmetry.space_group_name_H-M   'P 1'
#
loop_
_entity.id
_entity.type
_entity.pdbx_description
1 polymer ?
#
loop_
_entity_poly.entity_id
_entity_poly.type
_entity_poly.pdbx_seq_one_letter_code
_entity_poly.pdbx_strand_id
1 'polypeptide(L)'
;MTGFDVVTGAFSYSGAAIAQELQAAGRRVRTLTGHPGRGPQTAVAGGDIEVRPLDFADPAALTESMRGAGTLYNTYWVRFARGDVDHPVAVTRSRVLFQAAVAAGVGRIVHVSITNPSADSPYPYFRGKAAVEQALRDLGVSHAVLRPAILFGGDGVLLNNIAWLLRRLPVFAVGGTGEYRIRPIHVDDLARLAVRAGDSAVTEVIDAVGPERPTFLALVQTIRAAVGSRSQVIRVPGTLIPAAARVLGLALRDTLLTVEEYQAMADGLADTDGPATGETALSQWIADHQDTLGRVYANELTRHFR
;
A
#
# COMPACT_ATOMS: atom_id res chain seq x y z
N MET A 1 -12.91 27.62 7.49
CA MET A 1 -13.11 26.91 6.21
C MET A 1 -13.84 25.60 6.51
N THR A 2 -15.05 25.44 6.00
CA THR A 2 -15.96 24.30 6.29
C THR A 2 -15.75 23.11 5.34
N GLY A 3 -14.58 22.97 4.74
CA GLY A 3 -14.25 21.88 3.83
C GLY A 3 -13.98 20.56 4.55
N PHE A 4 -13.96 19.49 3.80
CA PHE A 4 -13.54 18.15 4.24
C PHE A 4 -12.61 17.54 3.18
N ASP A 5 -11.91 16.48 3.54
CA ASP A 5 -11.10 15.70 2.62
C ASP A 5 -11.71 14.34 2.36
N VAL A 6 -11.46 13.82 1.19
CA VAL A 6 -11.91 12.48 0.81
C VAL A 6 -10.75 11.51 0.80
N VAL A 7 -10.92 10.37 1.49
CA VAL A 7 -9.95 9.26 1.46
C VAL A 7 -10.65 8.02 0.93
N THR A 8 -10.15 7.44 -0.16
CA THR A 8 -10.64 6.13 -0.59
C THR A 8 -10.13 5.05 0.36
N GLY A 9 -11.05 4.26 0.92
CA GLY A 9 -10.68 3.17 1.81
C GLY A 9 -10.04 3.60 3.12
N ALA A 10 -10.61 4.60 3.82
CA ALA A 10 -10.11 5.04 5.14
C ALA A 10 -10.12 3.95 6.23
N PHE A 11 -10.67 2.78 5.94
CA PHE A 11 -10.64 1.60 6.82
C PHE A 11 -9.67 0.51 6.29
N SER A 12 -8.92 0.81 5.23
CA SER A 12 -7.83 -0.03 4.71
C SER A 12 -6.49 0.42 5.28
N TYR A 13 -5.44 -0.37 5.08
CA TYR A 13 -4.13 -0.16 5.68
C TYR A 13 -3.56 1.26 5.50
N SER A 14 -3.27 1.69 4.26
CA SER A 14 -2.72 3.03 4.00
C SER A 14 -3.77 4.14 4.12
N GLY A 15 -5.02 3.85 3.73
CA GLY A 15 -6.12 4.81 3.85
C GLY A 15 -6.43 5.16 5.30
N ALA A 16 -6.35 4.19 6.22
CA ALA A 16 -6.55 4.42 7.65
C ALA A 16 -5.48 5.34 8.24
N ALA A 17 -4.21 5.11 7.91
CA ALA A 17 -3.11 5.96 8.36
C ALA A 17 -3.27 7.41 7.86
N ILE A 18 -3.64 7.59 6.58
CA ILE A 18 -3.89 8.93 6.01
C ILE A 18 -5.08 9.59 6.70
N ALA A 19 -6.18 8.85 6.93
CA ALA A 19 -7.35 9.39 7.62
C ALA A 19 -7.03 9.82 9.06
N GLN A 20 -6.25 9.03 9.78
CA GLN A 20 -5.79 9.35 11.14
C GLN A 20 -4.93 10.62 11.17
N GLU A 21 -3.98 10.74 10.25
CA GLU A 21 -3.12 11.93 10.14
C GLU A 21 -3.93 13.20 9.83
N LEU A 22 -4.91 13.11 8.92
CA LEU A 22 -5.84 14.21 8.62
C LEU A 22 -6.66 14.61 9.86
N GLN A 23 -7.20 13.63 10.59
CA GLN A 23 -7.96 13.89 11.82
C GLN A 23 -7.09 14.48 12.92
N ALA A 24 -5.85 14.01 13.08
CA ALA A 24 -4.88 14.60 14.01
C ALA A 24 -4.57 16.06 13.67
N ALA A 25 -4.60 16.43 12.40
CA ALA A 25 -4.52 17.82 11.93
C ALA A 25 -5.84 18.60 12.04
N GLY A 26 -6.89 18.06 12.67
CA GLY A 26 -8.18 18.71 12.86
C GLY A 26 -9.04 18.79 11.59
N ARG A 27 -8.72 17.99 10.55
CA ARG A 27 -9.45 17.99 9.28
C ARG A 27 -10.60 16.98 9.33
N ARG A 28 -11.73 17.34 8.74
CA ARG A 28 -12.87 16.43 8.58
C ARG A 28 -12.61 15.49 7.43
N VAL A 29 -12.89 14.19 7.64
CA VAL A 29 -12.63 13.13 6.65
C VAL A 29 -13.94 12.47 6.23
N ARG A 30 -14.10 12.30 4.92
CA ARG A 30 -15.11 11.44 4.30
C ARG A 30 -14.39 10.27 3.63
N THR A 31 -14.89 9.05 3.82
CA THR A 31 -14.37 7.88 3.11
C THR A 31 -15.29 7.45 1.98
N LEU A 32 -14.69 7.06 0.86
CA LEU A 32 -15.36 6.29 -0.19
C LEU A 32 -14.95 4.83 -0.06
N THR A 33 -15.91 3.93 0.10
CA THR A 33 -15.64 2.49 0.28
C THR A 33 -16.64 1.63 -0.48
N GLY A 34 -16.16 0.51 -1.05
CA GLY A 34 -17.01 -0.52 -1.66
C GLY A 34 -17.84 -1.32 -0.64
N HIS A 35 -17.59 -1.12 0.67
CA HIS A 35 -18.26 -1.83 1.75
C HIS A 35 -18.79 -0.84 2.80
N PRO A 36 -19.78 0.00 2.47
CA PRO A 36 -20.23 1.08 3.35
C PRO A 36 -20.86 0.58 4.67
N GLY A 37 -21.29 -0.68 4.73
CA GLY A 37 -21.80 -1.32 5.96
C GLY A 37 -20.72 -1.85 6.90
N ARG A 38 -19.45 -1.80 6.51
CA ARG A 38 -18.32 -2.16 7.39
C ARG A 38 -17.87 -0.90 8.13
N GLY A 39 -18.08 -0.89 9.43
CA GLY A 39 -17.40 0.06 10.31
C GLY A 39 -15.89 -0.18 10.36
N PRO A 40 -15.11 0.71 11.02
CA PRO A 40 -13.67 0.54 11.16
C PRO A 40 -13.37 -0.81 11.81
N GLN A 41 -12.52 -1.64 11.20
CA GLN A 41 -12.08 -2.93 11.77
C GLN A 41 -11.14 -2.73 12.97
N THR A 42 -10.54 -1.56 13.08
CA THR A 42 -9.87 -1.02 14.25
C THR A 42 -10.50 0.33 14.55
N ALA A 43 -10.69 0.64 15.83
CA ALA A 43 -11.16 1.97 16.21
C ALA A 43 -10.21 3.01 15.61
N VAL A 44 -10.69 3.75 14.62
CA VAL A 44 -9.97 4.92 14.11
C VAL A 44 -10.00 5.92 15.26
N ALA A 45 -8.91 6.00 15.99
CA ALA A 45 -8.79 6.94 17.09
C ALA A 45 -8.83 8.35 16.49
N GLY A 46 -9.93 9.08 16.70
CA GLY A 46 -9.91 10.49 16.30
C GLY A 46 -11.21 11.11 15.83
N GLY A 47 -12.32 10.39 15.70
CA GLY A 47 -13.60 11.03 15.37
C GLY A 47 -14.42 10.31 14.29
N ASP A 48 -15.62 10.84 14.05
CA ASP A 48 -16.53 10.30 13.05
C ASP A 48 -16.01 10.51 11.62
N ILE A 49 -15.78 9.43 10.89
CA ILE A 49 -15.52 9.46 9.45
C ILE A 49 -16.85 9.28 8.73
N GLU A 50 -17.24 10.26 7.92
CA GLU A 50 -18.43 10.16 7.09
C GLU A 50 -18.22 9.10 6.00
N VAL A 51 -19.11 8.12 5.90
CA VAL A 51 -18.99 6.99 4.96
C VAL A 51 -19.93 7.22 3.76
N ARG A 52 -19.36 7.07 2.55
CA ARG A 52 -20.11 7.08 1.28
C ARG A 52 -19.70 5.87 0.43
N PRO A 53 -20.61 5.36 -0.41
CA PRO A 53 -20.28 4.28 -1.34
C PRO A 53 -19.18 4.67 -2.34
N LEU A 54 -18.26 3.74 -2.65
CA LEU A 54 -17.37 3.80 -3.80
C LEU A 54 -17.98 2.93 -4.90
N ASP A 55 -18.95 3.49 -5.62
CA ASP A 55 -19.63 2.82 -6.72
C ASP A 55 -19.18 3.39 -8.07
N PHE A 56 -18.40 2.62 -8.79
CA PHE A 56 -17.89 3.01 -10.11
C PHE A 56 -18.91 2.88 -11.23
N ALA A 57 -20.06 2.24 -10.97
CA ALA A 57 -21.15 2.14 -11.93
C ALA A 57 -22.05 3.41 -11.90
N ASP A 58 -21.95 4.22 -10.85
CA ASP A 58 -22.67 5.49 -10.71
C ASP A 58 -21.70 6.69 -10.55
N PRO A 59 -21.10 7.19 -11.65
CA PRO A 59 -20.20 8.34 -11.60
C PRO A 59 -20.87 9.63 -11.09
N ALA A 60 -22.19 9.76 -11.24
CA ALA A 60 -22.92 10.93 -10.76
C ALA A 60 -22.99 10.94 -9.22
N ALA A 61 -23.29 9.79 -8.60
CA ALA A 61 -23.26 9.64 -7.15
C ALA A 61 -21.85 9.81 -6.58
N LEU A 62 -20.82 9.32 -7.28
CA LEU A 62 -19.41 9.57 -6.91
C LEU A 62 -19.08 11.06 -6.93
N THR A 63 -19.47 11.78 -7.97
CA THR A 63 -19.28 13.23 -8.09
C THR A 63 -19.95 13.95 -6.92
N GLU A 64 -21.20 13.63 -6.63
CA GLU A 64 -21.94 14.26 -5.52
C GLU A 64 -21.29 13.94 -4.17
N SER A 65 -20.80 12.72 -3.99
CA SER A 65 -20.08 12.31 -2.76
C SER A 65 -18.80 13.09 -2.51
N MET A 66 -18.21 13.70 -3.53
CA MET A 66 -16.97 14.50 -3.42
C MET A 66 -17.22 16.02 -3.48
N ARG A 67 -18.45 16.47 -3.74
CA ARG A 67 -18.74 17.90 -3.85
C ARG A 67 -18.43 18.65 -2.56
N GLY A 68 -17.63 19.72 -2.68
CA GLY A 68 -17.15 20.51 -1.55
C GLY A 68 -15.91 19.95 -0.83
N ALA A 69 -15.35 18.86 -1.32
CA ALA A 69 -14.08 18.36 -0.82
C ALA A 69 -12.91 19.22 -1.31
N GLY A 70 -11.91 19.45 -0.44
CA GLY A 70 -10.67 20.14 -0.79
C GLY A 70 -9.73 19.24 -1.56
N THR A 71 -9.43 18.06 -0.99
CA THR A 71 -8.46 17.11 -1.53
C THR A 71 -9.04 15.69 -1.57
N LEU A 72 -8.74 14.96 -2.64
CA LEU A 72 -8.95 13.51 -2.74
C LEU A 72 -7.62 12.78 -2.49
N TYR A 73 -7.57 11.96 -1.44
CA TYR A 73 -6.48 11.01 -1.18
C TYR A 73 -6.87 9.64 -1.71
N ASN A 74 -6.30 9.28 -2.84
CA ASN A 74 -6.64 8.02 -3.51
C ASN A 74 -5.67 6.90 -3.17
N THR A 75 -6.16 5.92 -2.41
CA THR A 75 -5.46 4.66 -2.12
C THR A 75 -6.09 3.45 -2.85
N TYR A 76 -7.13 3.68 -3.68
CA TYR A 76 -7.79 2.61 -4.42
C TYR A 76 -6.83 1.92 -5.39
N TRP A 77 -6.66 0.64 -5.20
CA TRP A 77 -5.97 -0.27 -6.11
C TRP A 77 -6.30 -1.73 -5.78
N VAL A 78 -5.97 -2.65 -6.68
CA VAL A 78 -6.06 -4.11 -6.45
C VAL A 78 -4.66 -4.72 -6.51
N ARG A 79 -4.31 -5.51 -5.51
CA ARG A 79 -2.98 -6.13 -5.40
C ARG A 79 -2.80 -7.23 -6.47
N PHE A 80 -3.82 -8.03 -6.70
CA PHE A 80 -3.85 -9.11 -7.70
C PHE A 80 -5.27 -9.29 -8.23
N ALA A 81 -5.39 -9.89 -9.43
CA ALA A 81 -6.68 -10.18 -10.05
C ALA A 81 -7.50 -11.16 -9.21
N ARG A 82 -8.78 -10.86 -9.00
CA ARG A 82 -9.72 -11.72 -8.30
C ARG A 82 -11.15 -11.50 -8.79
N GLY A 83 -11.84 -12.61 -9.16
CA GLY A 83 -13.16 -12.51 -9.77
C GLY A 83 -13.10 -11.65 -11.04
N ASP A 84 -14.01 -10.71 -11.16
CA ASP A 84 -14.14 -9.82 -12.33
C ASP A 84 -13.26 -8.56 -12.20
N VAL A 85 -12.40 -8.47 -11.18
CA VAL A 85 -11.55 -7.30 -10.95
C VAL A 85 -10.09 -7.66 -11.15
N ASP A 86 -9.51 -7.08 -12.19
CA ASP A 86 -8.10 -7.17 -12.55
C ASP A 86 -7.47 -5.77 -12.65
N HIS A 87 -6.20 -5.68 -13.07
CA HIS A 87 -5.49 -4.41 -13.20
C HIS A 87 -6.10 -3.50 -14.28
N PRO A 88 -6.51 -3.96 -15.48
CA PRO A 88 -7.26 -3.18 -16.46
C PRO A 88 -8.54 -2.57 -15.89
N VAL A 89 -9.34 -3.34 -15.16
CA VAL A 89 -10.55 -2.86 -14.49
C VAL A 89 -10.20 -1.81 -13.44
N ALA A 90 -9.13 -2.02 -12.65
CA ALA A 90 -8.68 -1.05 -11.65
C ALA A 90 -8.23 0.27 -12.29
N VAL A 91 -7.59 0.24 -13.47
CA VAL A 91 -7.23 1.44 -14.25
C VAL A 91 -8.51 2.18 -14.68
N THR A 92 -9.48 1.48 -15.25
CA THR A 92 -10.75 2.07 -15.68
C THR A 92 -11.49 2.73 -14.52
N ARG A 93 -11.59 2.05 -13.39
CA ARG A 93 -12.21 2.57 -12.17
C ARG A 93 -11.48 3.79 -11.60
N SER A 94 -10.14 3.80 -11.64
CA SER A 94 -9.36 4.96 -11.22
C SER A 94 -9.62 6.18 -12.10
N ARG A 95 -9.77 5.99 -13.43
CA ARG A 95 -10.16 7.07 -14.35
C ARG A 95 -11.54 7.64 -14.01
N VAL A 96 -12.53 6.78 -13.77
CA VAL A 96 -13.89 7.20 -13.35
C VAL A 96 -13.82 8.02 -12.06
N LEU A 97 -13.06 7.55 -11.06
CA LEU A 97 -12.90 8.26 -9.80
C LEU A 97 -12.27 9.66 -9.97
N PHE A 98 -11.20 9.77 -10.76
CA PHE A 98 -10.52 11.05 -10.98
C PHE A 98 -11.40 12.03 -11.79
N GLN A 99 -12.12 11.54 -12.80
CA GLN A 99 -13.07 12.34 -13.55
C GLN A 99 -14.20 12.85 -12.66
N ALA A 100 -14.74 12.00 -11.80
CA ALA A 100 -15.77 12.39 -10.83
C ALA A 100 -15.23 13.43 -9.82
N ALA A 101 -13.98 13.31 -9.37
CA ALA A 101 -13.34 14.28 -8.49
C ALA A 101 -13.21 15.66 -9.16
N VAL A 102 -12.75 15.69 -10.41
CA VAL A 102 -12.68 16.94 -11.20
C VAL A 102 -14.05 17.55 -11.40
N ALA A 103 -15.07 16.75 -11.77
CA ALA A 103 -16.45 17.21 -11.93
C ALA A 103 -17.08 17.72 -10.62
N ALA A 104 -16.65 17.19 -9.48
CA ALA A 104 -17.06 17.66 -8.15
C ALA A 104 -16.37 18.97 -7.71
N GLY A 105 -15.36 19.44 -8.46
CA GLY A 105 -14.58 20.63 -8.12
C GLY A 105 -13.51 20.37 -7.06
N VAL A 106 -13.05 19.12 -6.88
CA VAL A 106 -11.93 18.79 -5.98
C VAL A 106 -10.68 19.52 -6.48
N GLY A 107 -10.07 20.31 -5.61
CA GLY A 107 -8.94 21.19 -5.97
C GLY A 107 -7.62 20.42 -6.15
N ARG A 108 -7.45 19.27 -5.50
CA ARG A 108 -6.22 18.50 -5.53
C ARG A 108 -6.45 16.99 -5.38
N ILE A 109 -5.61 16.19 -6.04
CA ILE A 109 -5.62 14.74 -5.92
C ILE A 109 -4.24 14.26 -5.45
N VAL A 110 -4.17 13.55 -4.33
CA VAL A 110 -2.97 12.81 -3.88
C VAL A 110 -3.19 11.34 -4.18
N HIS A 111 -2.36 10.77 -5.07
CA HIS A 111 -2.50 9.38 -5.50
C HIS A 111 -1.36 8.50 -4.99
N VAL A 112 -1.69 7.41 -4.31
CA VAL A 112 -0.72 6.39 -3.90
C VAL A 112 -0.51 5.39 -5.05
N SER A 113 0.66 5.48 -5.69
CA SER A 113 1.10 4.64 -6.79
C SER A 113 2.02 3.51 -6.31
N ILE A 114 3.15 3.30 -6.99
CA ILE A 114 4.23 2.34 -6.66
C ILE A 114 5.56 2.90 -7.17
N THR A 115 6.70 2.46 -6.62
CA THR A 115 8.02 2.72 -7.22
C THR A 115 8.12 2.09 -8.61
N ASN A 116 8.90 2.72 -9.50
CA ASN A 116 9.23 2.21 -10.83
C ASN A 116 8.03 1.80 -11.71
N PRO A 117 6.89 2.54 -11.73
CA PRO A 117 5.80 2.23 -12.63
C PRO A 117 6.25 2.51 -14.08
N SER A 118 5.98 1.59 -15.00
CA SER A 118 6.35 1.75 -16.42
C SER A 118 5.29 1.14 -17.32
N ALA A 119 4.96 1.83 -18.41
CA ALA A 119 4.08 1.30 -19.45
C ALA A 119 4.65 0.05 -20.13
N ASP A 120 5.99 -0.05 -20.18
CA ASP A 120 6.73 -1.14 -20.82
C ASP A 120 7.09 -2.26 -19.83
N SER A 121 6.66 -2.17 -18.56
CA SER A 121 6.95 -3.20 -17.57
C SER A 121 6.37 -4.56 -18.00
N PRO A 122 7.09 -5.68 -17.86
CA PRO A 122 6.54 -7.01 -18.09
C PRO A 122 5.42 -7.35 -17.09
N TYR A 123 5.33 -6.62 -15.98
CA TYR A 123 4.38 -6.89 -14.89
C TYR A 123 3.10 -6.06 -15.04
N PRO A 124 1.91 -6.69 -15.16
CA PRO A 124 0.63 -6.00 -15.32
C PRO A 124 0.33 -4.99 -14.21
N TYR A 125 0.74 -5.27 -12.97
CA TYR A 125 0.61 -4.38 -11.84
C TYR A 125 1.29 -3.02 -12.11
N PHE A 126 2.55 -3.02 -12.52
CA PHE A 126 3.36 -1.82 -12.77
C PHE A 126 2.88 -1.06 -14.01
N ARG A 127 2.46 -1.78 -15.08
CA ARG A 127 1.81 -1.14 -16.24
C ARG A 127 0.52 -0.45 -15.85
N GLY A 128 -0.29 -1.10 -15.04
CA GLY A 128 -1.56 -0.51 -14.55
C GLY A 128 -1.33 0.75 -13.74
N LYS A 129 -0.35 0.74 -12.82
CA LYS A 129 0.01 1.94 -12.04
C LYS A 129 0.49 3.08 -12.93
N ALA A 130 1.35 2.80 -13.92
CA ALA A 130 1.78 3.81 -14.90
C ALA A 130 0.60 4.40 -15.69
N ALA A 131 -0.36 3.57 -16.09
CA ALA A 131 -1.56 4.02 -16.80
C ALA A 131 -2.48 4.89 -15.93
N VAL A 132 -2.57 4.63 -14.62
CA VAL A 132 -3.33 5.48 -13.67
C VAL A 132 -2.63 6.82 -13.47
N GLU A 133 -1.31 6.83 -13.30
CA GLU A 133 -0.57 8.09 -13.21
C GLU A 133 -0.70 8.94 -14.48
N GLN A 134 -0.66 8.30 -15.65
CA GLN A 134 -0.86 9.02 -16.92
C GLN A 134 -2.27 9.61 -17.00
N ALA A 135 -3.29 8.82 -16.64
CA ALA A 135 -4.67 9.30 -16.61
C ALA A 135 -4.87 10.50 -15.67
N LEU A 136 -4.17 10.53 -14.53
CA LEU A 136 -4.20 11.66 -13.61
C LEU A 136 -3.52 12.91 -14.21
N ARG A 137 -2.36 12.74 -14.84
CA ARG A 137 -1.66 13.85 -15.54
C ARG A 137 -2.52 14.46 -16.65
N ASP A 138 -3.20 13.62 -17.43
CA ASP A 138 -4.02 14.06 -18.58
C ASP A 138 -5.22 14.91 -18.16
N LEU A 139 -5.67 14.85 -16.92
CA LEU A 139 -6.76 15.66 -16.39
C LEU A 139 -6.35 17.11 -16.08
N GLY A 140 -5.05 17.39 -15.95
CA GLY A 140 -4.56 18.75 -15.67
C GLY A 140 -4.93 19.30 -14.29
N VAL A 141 -5.56 18.52 -13.40
CA VAL A 141 -5.86 18.91 -12.03
C VAL A 141 -4.57 18.93 -11.18
N SER A 142 -4.49 19.83 -10.20
CA SER A 142 -3.38 19.82 -9.24
C SER A 142 -3.28 18.47 -8.55
N HIS A 143 -2.08 17.85 -8.56
CA HIS A 143 -1.93 16.52 -7.99
C HIS A 143 -0.53 16.26 -7.43
N ALA A 144 -0.45 15.27 -6.56
CA ALA A 144 0.78 14.62 -6.16
C ALA A 144 0.66 13.10 -6.34
N VAL A 145 1.71 12.48 -6.84
CA VAL A 145 1.82 11.02 -6.95
C VAL A 145 2.87 10.56 -5.95
N LEU A 146 2.47 9.71 -5.01
CA LEU A 146 3.37 9.08 -4.05
C LEU A 146 3.68 7.66 -4.51
N ARG A 147 4.96 7.34 -4.65
CA ARG A 147 5.44 6.04 -5.13
C ARG A 147 6.10 5.25 -3.99
N PRO A 148 5.35 4.59 -3.11
CA PRO A 148 5.93 3.69 -2.12
C PRO A 148 6.47 2.42 -2.79
N ALA A 149 7.52 1.84 -2.21
CA ALA A 149 7.99 0.50 -2.57
C ALA A 149 7.23 -0.56 -1.74
N ILE A 150 7.58 -0.68 -0.47
CA ILE A 150 6.99 -1.61 0.49
C ILE A 150 6.57 -0.81 1.72
N LEU A 151 5.36 -1.07 2.20
CA LEU A 151 4.88 -0.45 3.44
C LEU A 151 5.12 -1.39 4.63
N PHE A 152 5.55 -0.81 5.75
CA PHE A 152 5.65 -1.51 7.02
C PHE A 152 5.04 -0.68 8.16
N GLY A 153 4.93 -1.26 9.33
CA GLY A 153 4.31 -0.63 10.50
C GLY A 153 2.84 -1.03 10.68
N GLY A 154 2.31 -0.76 11.87
CA GLY A 154 0.94 -1.11 12.22
C GLY A 154 0.57 -2.54 11.83
N ASP A 155 -0.51 -2.68 11.10
CA ASP A 155 -1.02 -3.98 10.64
C ASP A 155 -0.38 -4.49 9.33
N GLY A 156 0.82 -4.03 8.96
CA GLY A 156 1.52 -4.43 7.74
C GLY A 156 1.70 -5.95 7.63
N VAL A 157 1.28 -6.51 6.49
CA VAL A 157 1.23 -7.98 6.30
C VAL A 157 2.61 -8.58 6.06
N LEU A 158 3.46 -7.94 5.24
CA LEU A 158 4.70 -8.56 4.75
C LEU A 158 5.67 -8.90 5.89
N LEU A 159 6.07 -7.92 6.69
CA LEU A 159 7.04 -8.12 7.77
C LEU A 159 6.48 -9.05 8.85
N ASN A 160 5.20 -8.87 9.18
CA ASN A 160 4.50 -9.71 10.14
C ASN A 160 4.48 -11.17 9.71
N ASN A 161 4.18 -11.46 8.45
CA ASN A 161 4.10 -12.84 7.97
C ASN A 161 5.47 -13.47 7.78
N ILE A 162 6.50 -12.71 7.39
CA ILE A 162 7.90 -13.18 7.43
C ILE A 162 8.27 -13.60 8.86
N ALA A 163 8.00 -12.75 9.85
CA ALA A 163 8.28 -13.06 11.26
C ALA A 163 7.47 -14.27 11.76
N TRP A 164 6.18 -14.36 11.36
CA TRP A 164 5.32 -15.48 11.71
C TRP A 164 5.85 -16.82 11.18
N LEU A 165 6.33 -16.83 9.93
CA LEU A 165 6.95 -18.00 9.30
C LEU A 165 8.27 -18.37 10.02
N LEU A 166 9.14 -17.38 10.27
CA LEU A 166 10.41 -17.56 10.96
C LEU A 166 10.23 -18.11 12.37
N ARG A 167 9.16 -17.75 13.07
CA ARG A 167 8.86 -18.28 14.42
C ARG A 167 8.37 -19.73 14.42
N ARG A 168 7.86 -20.25 13.29
CA ARG A 168 7.15 -21.55 13.25
C ARG A 168 7.80 -22.60 12.37
N LEU A 169 8.48 -22.17 11.32
CA LEU A 169 9.10 -23.11 10.38
C LEU A 169 10.57 -23.31 10.72
N PRO A 170 11.08 -24.55 10.60
CA PRO A 170 12.50 -24.83 10.82
C PRO A 170 13.39 -24.23 9.72
N VAL A 171 12.81 -23.94 8.55
CA VAL A 171 13.53 -23.40 7.40
C VAL A 171 12.71 -22.25 6.77
N PHE A 172 13.41 -21.16 6.40
CA PHE A 172 12.88 -20.07 5.61
C PHE A 172 13.67 -19.95 4.30
N ALA A 173 13.00 -20.08 3.17
CA ALA A 173 13.61 -20.03 1.85
C ALA A 173 13.64 -18.60 1.30
N VAL A 174 14.82 -18.17 0.85
CA VAL A 174 15.03 -16.91 0.11
C VAL A 174 15.36 -17.25 -1.33
N GLY A 175 14.68 -16.64 -2.27
CA GLY A 175 14.84 -16.90 -3.70
C GLY A 175 16.08 -16.26 -4.30
N GLY A 176 16.78 -17.01 -5.15
CA GLY A 176 18.02 -16.55 -5.78
C GLY A 176 19.11 -16.26 -4.76
N THR A 177 19.82 -15.17 -4.93
CA THR A 177 20.86 -14.72 -3.98
C THR A 177 20.28 -14.02 -2.76
N GLY A 178 19.06 -13.45 -2.88
CA GLY A 178 18.46 -12.58 -1.87
C GLY A 178 19.08 -11.17 -1.81
N GLU A 179 20.02 -10.85 -2.72
CA GLU A 179 20.74 -9.56 -2.72
C GLU A 179 19.95 -8.42 -3.41
N TYR A 180 18.77 -8.71 -3.96
CA TYR A 180 17.90 -7.64 -4.47
C TYR A 180 17.47 -6.72 -3.33
N ARG A 181 17.58 -5.42 -3.59
CA ARG A 181 17.32 -4.39 -2.60
C ARG A 181 15.84 -4.04 -2.55
N ILE A 182 15.43 -3.64 -1.36
CA ILE A 182 14.10 -3.09 -1.10
C ILE A 182 14.25 -1.78 -0.33
N ARG A 183 13.30 -0.88 -0.49
CA ARG A 183 13.33 0.40 0.21
C ARG A 183 11.99 0.68 0.90
N PRO A 184 11.73 0.04 2.04
CA PRO A 184 10.46 0.16 2.76
C PRO A 184 10.26 1.55 3.38
N ILE A 185 9.00 1.98 3.49
CA ILE A 185 8.60 3.17 4.23
C ILE A 185 7.57 2.80 5.30
N HIS A 186 7.64 3.44 6.46
CA HIS A 186 6.63 3.28 7.50
C HIS A 186 5.29 3.87 7.04
N VAL A 187 4.18 3.19 7.36
CA VAL A 187 2.85 3.63 6.90
C VAL A 187 2.46 5.01 7.41
N ASP A 188 2.89 5.38 8.63
CA ASP A 188 2.64 6.72 9.17
C ASP A 188 3.51 7.80 8.50
N ASP A 189 4.75 7.45 8.06
CA ASP A 189 5.57 8.35 7.25
C ASP A 189 4.92 8.62 5.90
N LEU A 190 4.36 7.57 5.26
CA LEU A 190 3.57 7.74 4.05
C LEU A 190 2.35 8.64 4.29
N ALA A 191 1.67 8.48 5.42
CA ALA A 191 0.49 9.29 5.76
C ALA A 191 0.88 10.76 5.95
N ARG A 192 1.94 11.06 6.71
CA ARG A 192 2.48 12.42 6.87
C ARG A 192 2.88 13.02 5.54
N LEU A 193 3.55 12.25 4.69
CA LEU A 193 3.92 12.69 3.34
C LEU A 193 2.69 12.99 2.48
N ALA A 194 1.66 12.14 2.55
CA ALA A 194 0.40 12.34 1.81
C ALA A 194 -0.30 13.63 2.23
N VAL A 195 -0.40 13.89 3.54
CA VAL A 195 -1.05 15.11 4.06
C VAL A 195 -0.26 16.35 3.64
N ARG A 196 1.07 16.35 3.80
CA ARG A 196 1.93 17.46 3.30
C ARG A 196 1.76 17.69 1.80
N ALA A 197 1.74 16.61 1.02
CA ALA A 197 1.53 16.69 -0.42
C ALA A 197 0.13 17.20 -0.77
N GLY A 198 -0.87 16.94 0.06
CA GLY A 198 -2.24 17.48 -0.07
C GLY A 198 -2.32 18.98 0.17
N ASP A 199 -1.49 19.52 1.06
CA ASP A 199 -1.42 20.95 1.40
C ASP A 199 -0.54 21.75 0.42
N SER A 200 0.23 21.09 -0.42
CA SER A 200 1.09 21.71 -1.44
C SER A 200 0.27 22.11 -2.68
N ALA A 201 0.70 23.18 -3.34
CA ALA A 201 0.18 23.55 -4.67
C ALA A 201 1.00 22.95 -5.83
N VAL A 202 2.14 22.35 -5.54
CA VAL A 202 3.08 21.83 -6.53
C VAL A 202 2.59 20.50 -7.09
N THR A 203 2.50 20.38 -8.41
CA THR A 203 2.28 19.09 -9.07
C THR A 203 3.62 18.33 -9.11
N GLU A 204 3.65 17.18 -8.45
CA GLU A 204 4.89 16.45 -8.23
C GLU A 204 4.71 14.93 -8.16
N VAL A 205 5.81 14.22 -8.39
CA VAL A 205 5.93 12.77 -8.19
C VAL A 205 7.02 12.54 -7.15
N ILE A 206 6.69 11.84 -6.09
CA ILE A 206 7.57 11.64 -4.92
C ILE A 206 7.76 10.15 -4.69
N ASP A 207 9.02 9.69 -4.69
CA ASP A 207 9.33 8.35 -4.20
C ASP A 207 9.14 8.34 -2.68
N ALA A 208 8.11 7.63 -2.22
CA ALA A 208 7.77 7.51 -0.81
C ALA A 208 8.55 6.36 -0.18
N VAL A 209 9.77 6.64 0.28
CA VAL A 209 10.74 5.63 0.71
C VAL A 209 11.42 6.00 2.02
N GLY A 210 11.73 4.99 2.81
CA GLY A 210 12.38 5.15 4.10
C GLY A 210 13.89 5.37 4.00
N PRO A 211 14.56 5.58 5.16
CA PRO A 211 15.99 5.87 5.22
C PRO A 211 16.87 4.64 4.96
N GLU A 212 16.34 3.44 5.17
CA GLU A 212 17.10 2.19 5.02
C GLU A 212 16.79 1.47 3.71
N ARG A 213 17.82 0.81 3.16
CA ARG A 213 17.79 0.13 1.87
C ARG A 213 18.44 -1.26 1.97
N PRO A 214 17.90 -2.18 2.80
CA PRO A 214 18.45 -3.51 2.98
C PRO A 214 18.28 -4.37 1.72
N THR A 215 19.10 -5.42 1.59
CA THR A 215 18.75 -6.54 0.73
C THR A 215 17.61 -7.34 1.38
N PHE A 216 16.86 -8.10 0.57
CA PHE A 216 15.79 -8.94 1.12
C PHE A 216 16.34 -9.99 2.10
N LEU A 217 17.53 -10.56 1.80
CA LEU A 217 18.21 -11.47 2.72
C LEU A 217 18.55 -10.79 4.05
N ALA A 218 19.09 -9.56 4.01
CA ALA A 218 19.40 -8.79 5.21
C ALA A 218 18.13 -8.50 6.03
N LEU A 219 17.02 -8.13 5.39
CA LEU A 219 15.72 -7.95 6.07
C LEU A 219 15.30 -9.22 6.80
N VAL A 220 15.32 -10.38 6.12
CA VAL A 220 14.93 -11.68 6.73
C VAL A 220 15.83 -12.02 7.92
N GLN A 221 17.14 -11.77 7.81
CA GLN A 221 18.10 -12.01 8.91
C GLN A 221 17.85 -11.06 10.09
N THR A 222 17.56 -9.79 9.83
CA THR A 222 17.21 -8.80 10.87
C THR A 222 15.95 -9.22 11.62
N ILE A 223 14.89 -9.60 10.90
CA ILE A 223 13.66 -10.09 11.52
C ILE A 223 13.92 -11.36 12.31
N ARG A 224 14.68 -12.32 11.74
CA ARG A 224 15.02 -13.59 12.40
C ARG A 224 15.73 -13.35 13.74
N ALA A 225 16.71 -12.46 13.76
CA ALA A 225 17.46 -12.11 14.97
C ALA A 225 16.55 -11.44 16.02
N ALA A 226 15.77 -10.45 15.61
CA ALA A 226 14.89 -9.70 16.51
C ALA A 226 13.84 -10.61 17.18
N VAL A 227 13.21 -11.53 16.41
CA VAL A 227 12.19 -12.42 16.96
C VAL A 227 12.76 -13.67 17.67
N GLY A 228 14.08 -13.79 17.80
CA GLY A 228 14.75 -14.92 18.43
C GLY A 228 14.53 -16.27 17.74
N SER A 229 14.34 -16.26 16.41
CA SER A 229 14.02 -17.46 15.64
C SER A 229 15.25 -18.36 15.42
N ARG A 230 15.03 -19.68 15.51
CA ARG A 230 16.02 -20.72 15.19
C ARG A 230 15.89 -21.23 13.74
N SER A 231 14.97 -20.69 12.96
CA SER A 231 14.77 -21.06 11.54
C SER A 231 16.05 -20.89 10.75
N GLN A 232 16.40 -21.87 9.94
CA GLN A 232 17.53 -21.76 9.02
C GLN A 232 17.11 -20.99 7.77
N VAL A 233 17.82 -19.90 7.47
CA VAL A 233 17.58 -19.14 6.23
C VAL A 233 18.45 -19.76 5.14
N ILE A 234 17.80 -20.32 4.11
CA ILE A 234 18.46 -20.97 2.98
C ILE A 234 18.18 -20.25 1.67
N ARG A 235 19.13 -20.27 0.76
CA ARG A 235 18.95 -19.76 -0.60
C ARG A 235 18.50 -20.89 -1.52
N VAL A 236 17.46 -20.64 -2.31
CA VAL A 236 16.93 -21.61 -3.27
C VAL A 236 16.77 -20.96 -4.65
N PRO A 237 16.76 -21.73 -5.75
CA PRO A 237 16.42 -21.16 -7.05
C PRO A 237 15.12 -20.35 -6.99
N GLY A 238 15.12 -19.14 -7.56
CA GLY A 238 13.99 -18.22 -7.48
C GLY A 238 12.68 -18.81 -8.04
N THR A 239 12.77 -19.72 -9.00
CA THR A 239 11.64 -20.42 -9.60
C THR A 239 10.87 -21.32 -8.60
N LEU A 240 11.49 -21.71 -7.50
CA LEU A 240 10.85 -22.53 -6.46
C LEU A 240 10.01 -21.70 -5.48
N ILE A 241 10.28 -20.39 -5.33
CA ILE A 241 9.62 -19.54 -4.35
C ILE A 241 8.10 -19.43 -4.59
N PRO A 242 7.61 -19.13 -5.81
CA PRO A 242 6.18 -19.04 -6.04
C PRO A 242 5.44 -20.38 -5.81
N ALA A 243 6.10 -21.50 -6.15
CA ALA A 243 5.52 -22.83 -5.90
C ALA A 243 5.40 -23.11 -4.38
N ALA A 244 6.45 -22.83 -3.62
CA ALA A 244 6.43 -22.98 -2.16
C ALA A 244 5.42 -22.03 -1.50
N ALA A 245 5.35 -20.77 -1.95
CA ALA A 245 4.36 -19.79 -1.48
C ALA A 245 2.93 -20.22 -1.78
N ARG A 246 2.69 -20.84 -2.94
CA ARG A 246 1.36 -21.36 -3.31
C ARG A 246 0.93 -22.54 -2.41
N VAL A 247 1.83 -23.49 -2.16
CA VAL A 247 1.55 -24.65 -1.28
C VAL A 247 1.23 -24.17 0.13
N LEU A 248 2.04 -23.25 0.66
CA LEU A 248 1.83 -22.68 1.98
C LEU A 248 0.55 -21.83 2.03
N GLY A 249 0.26 -21.07 0.97
CA GLY A 249 -0.95 -20.28 0.82
C GLY A 249 -2.22 -21.12 0.84
N LEU A 250 -2.20 -22.32 0.21
CA LEU A 250 -3.31 -23.26 0.30
C LEU A 250 -3.57 -23.71 1.74
N ALA A 251 -2.51 -24.02 2.50
CA ALA A 251 -2.62 -24.41 3.90
C ALA A 251 -3.15 -23.27 4.80
N LEU A 252 -2.75 -22.04 4.51
CA LEU A 252 -3.16 -20.83 5.25
C LEU A 252 -4.45 -20.19 4.71
N ARG A 253 -4.97 -20.70 3.59
CA ARG A 253 -6.12 -20.11 2.88
C ARG A 253 -5.90 -18.63 2.55
N ASP A 254 -4.69 -18.31 2.05
CA ASP A 254 -4.26 -16.96 1.75
C ASP A 254 -3.38 -16.90 0.50
N THR A 255 -3.16 -15.69 -0.03
CA THR A 255 -2.19 -15.42 -1.10
C THR A 255 -0.95 -14.74 -0.50
N LEU A 256 0.08 -15.52 -0.20
CA LEU A 256 1.31 -15.03 0.44
C LEU A 256 2.14 -14.18 -0.52
N LEU A 257 2.40 -14.72 -1.72
CA LEU A 257 3.25 -14.12 -2.72
C LEU A 257 2.89 -14.69 -4.10
N THR A 258 2.67 -13.82 -5.07
CA THR A 258 2.47 -14.23 -6.47
C THR A 258 3.81 -14.36 -7.19
N VAL A 259 3.80 -15.03 -8.35
CA VAL A 259 4.97 -15.14 -9.24
C VAL A 259 5.46 -13.73 -9.63
N GLU A 260 4.52 -12.88 -10.03
CA GLU A 260 4.81 -11.52 -10.50
C GLU A 260 5.40 -10.64 -9.38
N GLU A 261 4.86 -10.72 -8.18
CA GLU A 261 5.39 -9.96 -7.03
C GLU A 261 6.83 -10.36 -6.69
N TYR A 262 7.10 -11.68 -6.70
CA TYR A 262 8.45 -12.16 -6.47
C TYR A 262 9.41 -11.70 -7.56
N GLN A 263 9.03 -11.87 -8.83
CA GLN A 263 9.88 -11.50 -9.96
C GLN A 263 10.15 -9.99 -10.00
N ALA A 264 9.11 -9.16 -9.83
CA ALA A 264 9.26 -7.71 -9.78
C ALA A 264 10.21 -7.25 -8.67
N MET A 265 10.14 -7.88 -7.50
CA MET A 265 11.05 -7.60 -6.40
C MET A 265 12.48 -8.06 -6.72
N ALA A 266 12.64 -9.26 -7.31
CA ALA A 266 13.94 -9.79 -7.72
C ALA A 266 14.59 -8.96 -8.84
N ASP A 267 13.79 -8.33 -9.70
CA ASP A 267 14.24 -7.41 -10.76
C ASP A 267 14.50 -5.98 -10.22
N GLY A 268 14.43 -5.78 -8.89
CA GLY A 268 14.78 -4.51 -8.25
C GLY A 268 13.70 -3.44 -8.28
N LEU A 269 12.46 -3.74 -8.68
CA LEU A 269 11.39 -2.75 -8.77
C LEU A 269 10.89 -2.23 -7.41
N ALA A 270 11.28 -2.87 -6.31
CA ALA A 270 10.99 -2.43 -4.94
C ALA A 270 12.06 -1.49 -4.35
N ASP A 271 12.91 -0.91 -5.19
CA ASP A 271 14.02 -0.06 -4.79
C ASP A 271 14.13 1.19 -5.68
N THR A 272 14.74 2.26 -5.17
CA THR A 272 14.98 3.53 -5.88
C THR A 272 16.18 4.24 -5.27
N ASP A 273 16.90 5.04 -6.07
CA ASP A 273 18.10 5.76 -5.68
C ASP A 273 17.83 7.16 -5.10
N GLY A 274 16.58 7.65 -5.14
CA GLY A 274 16.20 8.97 -4.64
C GLY A 274 16.49 9.18 -3.13
N PRO A 275 16.39 10.39 -2.60
CA PRO A 275 16.52 10.65 -1.17
C PRO A 275 15.40 9.97 -0.36
N ALA A 276 15.67 9.70 0.92
CA ALA A 276 14.63 9.25 1.84
C ALA A 276 13.58 10.36 2.05
N THR A 277 12.31 9.97 2.06
CA THR A 277 11.17 10.86 2.31
C THR A 277 10.44 10.50 3.61
N GLY A 278 10.67 9.28 4.13
CA GLY A 278 10.28 8.84 5.46
C GLY A 278 11.44 8.89 6.43
N GLU A 279 11.14 8.93 7.74
CA GLU A 279 12.11 9.10 8.82
C GLU A 279 12.28 7.83 9.66
N THR A 280 11.27 6.95 9.68
CA THR A 280 11.26 5.76 10.54
C THR A 280 12.22 4.70 10.00
N ALA A 281 13.28 4.39 10.79
CA ALA A 281 14.22 3.35 10.47
C ALA A 281 13.57 1.96 10.64
N LEU A 282 13.62 1.13 9.59
CA LEU A 282 13.03 -0.20 9.57
C LEU A 282 13.65 -1.12 10.63
N SER A 283 14.98 -1.10 10.76
CA SER A 283 15.71 -1.95 11.71
C SER A 283 15.33 -1.62 13.16
N GLN A 284 15.20 -0.33 13.49
CA GLN A 284 14.76 0.12 14.81
C GLN A 284 13.31 -0.29 15.08
N TRP A 285 12.42 -0.08 14.10
CA TRP A 285 11.02 -0.50 14.24
C TRP A 285 10.87 -2.00 14.49
N ILE A 286 11.65 -2.84 13.78
CA ILE A 286 11.67 -4.29 14.00
C ILE A 286 12.12 -4.62 15.42
N ALA A 287 13.15 -3.95 15.93
CA ALA A 287 13.66 -4.15 17.29
C ALA A 287 12.61 -3.77 18.34
N ASP A 288 11.94 -2.65 18.17
CA ASP A 288 10.93 -2.15 19.10
C ASP A 288 9.67 -3.04 19.14
N HIS A 289 9.40 -3.79 18.05
CA HIS A 289 8.23 -4.67 17.93
C HIS A 289 8.55 -6.16 18.01
N GLN A 290 9.76 -6.54 18.41
CA GLN A 290 10.25 -7.92 18.45
C GLN A 290 9.31 -8.88 19.21
N ASP A 291 8.66 -8.40 20.25
CA ASP A 291 7.78 -9.24 21.10
C ASP A 291 6.41 -9.51 20.48
N THR A 292 5.92 -8.63 19.63
CA THR A 292 4.59 -8.72 19.00
C THR A 292 4.65 -9.20 17.55
N LEU A 293 5.72 -8.85 16.83
CA LEU A 293 5.88 -9.13 15.41
C LEU A 293 5.82 -10.64 15.11
N GLY A 294 4.90 -11.05 14.25
CA GLY A 294 4.72 -12.44 13.84
C GLY A 294 4.09 -13.36 14.89
N ARG A 295 3.48 -12.83 15.95
CA ARG A 295 2.72 -13.65 16.92
C ARG A 295 1.43 -14.19 16.31
N VAL A 296 0.75 -13.35 15.54
CA VAL A 296 -0.50 -13.69 14.85
C VAL A 296 -0.29 -13.59 13.35
N TYR A 297 -0.81 -14.54 12.59
CA TYR A 297 -0.78 -14.48 11.14
C TYR A 297 -1.73 -13.42 10.61
N ALA A 298 -1.26 -12.57 9.71
CA ALA A 298 -2.08 -11.56 9.06
C ALA A 298 -2.58 -12.09 7.71
N ASN A 299 -3.86 -12.49 7.65
CA ASN A 299 -4.46 -13.03 6.43
C ASN A 299 -4.92 -11.90 5.51
N GLU A 300 -4.31 -11.80 4.33
CA GLU A 300 -4.57 -10.77 3.33
C GLU A 300 -5.99 -10.86 2.76
N LEU A 301 -6.44 -12.07 2.45
CA LEU A 301 -7.76 -12.29 1.86
C LEU A 301 -8.89 -11.93 2.83
N THR A 302 -8.71 -12.18 4.11
CA THR A 302 -9.71 -11.84 5.12
C THR A 302 -9.84 -10.33 5.29
N ARG A 303 -8.74 -9.58 5.16
CA ARG A 303 -8.71 -8.12 5.30
C ARG A 303 -9.40 -7.40 4.15
N HIS A 304 -9.24 -7.90 2.93
CA HIS A 304 -9.73 -7.21 1.73
C HIS A 304 -11.07 -7.71 1.21
N PHE A 305 -11.46 -8.95 1.52
CA PHE A 305 -12.56 -9.62 0.83
C PHE A 305 -13.61 -10.29 1.74
N ARG A 306 -13.53 -10.14 3.05
CA ARG A 306 -14.56 -10.60 4.01
C ARG A 306 -15.23 -9.49 4.75
#